data_cddbadee83e36ea2db69c8c1d01b87e6
#
_entry.id   cddbadee83e36ea2db69c8c1d01b87e6
#
_cell.length_a   1.000
_cell.length_b   1.000
_cell.length_c   1.000
_cell.angle_alpha   90.00
_cell.angle_beta   90.00
_cell.angle_gamma   90.00
#
_symmetry.space_group_name_H-M   'P 1'
#
loop_
_entity.id
_entity.type
_entity.pdbx_description
1 polymer ?
#
loop_
_entity_poly.entity_id
_entity_poly.type
_entity_poly.pdbx_seq_one_letter_code
_entity_poly.pdbx_strand_id
1 'polypeptide(L)'
;MVEMVISLQEEQIYYLQLQHLDASEKQGNYAVIAIHYNYIFDNEKDPAMRDWEKLRYQHEIREYVYTIAHKLQAAVFSDDIVPLFIVTSKNMLNNVFLKQQDHIKLLQFGQQLQRFRVCLGIGLGNSMLEAKAHSTMALNHAFKDIDVRAYIAKDSSENVAPAVTTELLEKTPLKVMAEHCGFTVATLQKLNNALEKTGNPTTAEQLAEEMHMNIRSVNRILSKLEDVGCVNVVAKQGHGRGRPTRVLKIII
;
A
#
# COMPACT_ATOMS: atom_id res chain seq x y z
N MET A 1 19.48 19.14 21.46
CA MET A 1 20.77 18.46 21.25
C MET A 1 20.59 17.05 20.67
N VAL A 2 19.71 16.22 21.22
CA VAL A 2 19.45 14.85 20.69
C VAL A 2 18.81 14.87 19.31
N GLU A 3 17.81 15.72 19.07
CA GLU A 3 17.15 15.87 17.76
C GLU A 3 18.10 16.36 16.66
N MET A 4 19.06 17.24 17.01
CA MET A 4 20.05 17.75 16.07
C MET A 4 21.09 16.68 15.69
N VAL A 5 21.40 15.76 16.60
CA VAL A 5 22.32 14.64 16.34
C VAL A 5 21.65 13.58 15.46
N ILE A 6 20.35 13.31 15.66
CA ILE A 6 19.57 12.38 14.84
C ILE A 6 19.44 12.92 13.41
N SER A 7 19.14 14.22 13.25
CA SER A 7 19.07 14.88 11.94
C SER A 7 20.39 14.81 11.17
N LEU A 8 21.52 15.04 11.85
CA LEU A 8 22.85 14.93 11.24
C LEU A 8 23.21 13.49 10.83
N GLN A 9 22.79 12.48 11.60
CA GLN A 9 23.00 11.08 11.24
C GLN A 9 22.11 10.66 10.05
N GLU A 10 20.88 11.12 10.00
CA GLU A 10 19.98 10.89 8.87
C GLU A 10 20.51 11.53 7.59
N GLU A 11 21.02 12.77 7.64
CA GLU A 11 21.68 13.41 6.51
C GLU A 11 22.94 12.65 6.06
N GLN A 12 23.78 12.18 6.97
CA GLN A 12 24.96 11.39 6.61
C GLN A 12 24.62 10.06 5.95
N ILE A 13 23.61 9.34 6.47
CA ILE A 13 23.10 8.10 5.86
C ILE A 13 22.55 8.39 4.47
N TYR A 14 21.82 9.47 4.31
CA TYR A 14 21.29 9.92 3.03
C TYR A 14 22.40 10.21 2.00
N TYR A 15 23.44 10.95 2.36
CA TYR A 15 24.58 11.23 1.47
C TYR A 15 25.34 9.96 1.09
N LEU A 16 25.54 9.03 2.00
CA LEU A 16 26.18 7.74 1.73
C LEU A 16 25.33 6.89 0.76
N GLN A 17 24.01 6.87 0.94
CA GLN A 17 23.11 6.16 0.04
C GLN A 17 23.08 6.80 -1.36
N LEU A 18 23.11 8.13 -1.46
CA LEU A 18 23.23 8.83 -2.74
C LEU A 18 24.55 8.54 -3.45
N GLN A 19 25.68 8.54 -2.73
CA GLN A 19 26.98 8.19 -3.28
C GLN A 19 27.02 6.74 -3.79
N HIS A 20 26.31 5.82 -3.12
CA HIS A 20 26.19 4.43 -3.56
C HIS A 20 25.36 4.30 -4.83
N LEU A 21 24.29 5.10 -4.97
CA LEU A 21 23.49 5.20 -6.19
C LEU A 21 24.30 5.77 -7.36
N ASP A 22 25.07 6.84 -7.14
CA ASP A 22 25.96 7.44 -8.15
C ASP A 22 27.07 6.50 -8.59
N ALA A 23 27.63 5.70 -7.68
CA ALA A 23 28.68 4.74 -7.98
C ALA A 23 28.19 3.51 -8.77
N SER A 24 26.92 3.14 -8.60
CA SER A 24 26.33 1.98 -9.27
C SER A 24 25.80 2.27 -10.68
N GLU A 25 25.51 3.54 -11.01
CA GLU A 25 24.95 3.94 -12.30
C GLU A 25 25.79 5.00 -13.02
N LYS A 26 26.75 4.51 -13.81
CA LYS A 26 27.56 5.35 -14.73
C LYS A 26 26.76 6.03 -15.86
N GLN A 27 25.45 5.86 -15.93
CA GLN A 27 24.55 6.46 -16.94
C GLN A 27 23.26 6.90 -16.28
N GLY A 28 23.16 8.17 -15.93
CA GLY A 28 22.01 8.94 -15.47
C GLY A 28 20.59 8.39 -15.66
N ASN A 29 20.21 7.34 -14.93
CA ASN A 29 18.91 6.71 -14.97
C ASN A 29 18.26 6.75 -13.60
N TYR A 30 18.01 7.97 -13.11
CA TYR A 30 17.37 8.18 -11.81
C TYR A 30 15.85 8.05 -11.89
N ALA A 31 15.27 7.50 -10.84
CA ALA A 31 13.84 7.49 -10.60
C ALA A 31 13.57 8.03 -9.20
N VAL A 32 12.61 8.93 -9.09
CA VAL A 32 12.12 9.46 -7.82
C VAL A 32 10.63 9.18 -7.70
N ILE A 33 10.22 8.64 -6.57
CA ILE A 33 8.83 8.39 -6.22
C ILE A 33 8.46 9.38 -5.12
N ALA A 34 7.61 10.36 -5.45
CA ALA A 34 7.05 11.31 -4.49
C ALA A 34 5.73 10.72 -3.94
N ILE A 35 5.63 10.64 -2.61
CA ILE A 35 4.50 10.06 -1.90
C ILE A 35 3.92 11.12 -0.99
N HIS A 36 2.67 11.48 -1.21
CA HIS A 36 1.94 12.37 -0.34
C HIS A 36 0.72 11.66 0.24
N TYR A 37 0.45 11.90 1.51
CA TYR A 37 -0.71 11.35 2.19
C TYR A 37 -1.39 12.42 3.03
N ASN A 38 -2.70 12.56 2.84
CA ASN A 38 -3.55 13.48 3.60
C ASN A 38 -4.52 12.71 4.47
N TYR A 39 -4.68 13.17 5.71
CA TYR A 39 -5.70 12.68 6.61
C TYR A 39 -7.06 13.28 6.23
N ILE A 40 -8.07 12.43 6.08
CA ILE A 40 -9.46 12.85 5.85
C ILE A 40 -10.12 12.98 7.22
N PHE A 41 -10.42 14.21 7.62
CA PHE A 41 -11.00 14.52 8.93
C PHE A 41 -12.42 13.96 9.07
N ASP A 42 -12.68 13.35 10.22
CA ASP A 42 -14.01 13.02 10.71
C ASP A 42 -14.41 14.11 11.72
N ASN A 43 -15.42 14.91 11.37
CA ASN A 43 -15.84 16.07 12.18
C ASN A 43 -16.53 15.69 13.50
N GLU A 44 -16.87 14.41 13.69
CA GLU A 44 -17.61 13.93 14.87
C GLU A 44 -16.73 13.55 16.06
N LYS A 45 -15.41 13.47 15.88
CA LYS A 45 -14.49 13.04 16.95
C LYS A 45 -13.85 14.19 17.71
N ASP A 46 -13.49 13.90 18.96
CA ASP A 46 -12.66 14.75 19.82
C ASP A 46 -11.35 15.14 19.09
N PRO A 47 -10.98 16.43 19.10
CA PRO A 47 -9.73 16.90 18.48
C PRO A 47 -8.46 16.16 18.95
N ALA A 48 -8.34 15.90 20.26
CA ALA A 48 -7.17 15.19 20.81
C ALA A 48 -7.08 13.74 20.31
N MET A 49 -8.23 13.05 20.22
CA MET A 49 -8.31 11.70 19.66
C MET A 49 -7.98 11.67 18.17
N ARG A 50 -8.37 12.71 17.43
CA ARG A 50 -8.01 12.88 16.00
C ARG A 50 -6.53 13.05 15.79
N ASP A 51 -5.86 13.84 16.61
CA ASP A 51 -4.43 14.09 16.50
C ASP A 51 -3.61 12.83 16.80
N TRP A 52 -4.00 12.06 17.81
CA TRP A 52 -3.34 10.80 18.15
C TRP A 52 -3.54 9.74 17.05
N GLU A 53 -4.75 9.57 16.52
CA GLU A 53 -5.03 8.67 15.41
C GLU A 53 -4.24 9.07 14.16
N LYS A 54 -4.17 10.37 13.86
CA LYS A 54 -3.40 10.91 12.75
C LYS A 54 -1.93 10.55 12.86
N LEU A 55 -1.31 10.77 14.01
CA LEU A 55 0.10 10.43 14.24
C LEU A 55 0.36 8.93 14.09
N ARG A 56 -0.50 8.08 14.62
CA ARG A 56 -0.39 6.63 14.49
C ARG A 56 -0.43 6.20 13.02
N TYR A 57 -1.41 6.66 12.26
CA TYR A 57 -1.52 6.30 10.84
C TYR A 57 -0.40 6.89 9.98
N GLN A 58 0.08 8.09 10.29
CA GLN A 58 1.27 8.64 9.64
C GLN A 58 2.49 7.75 9.86
N HIS A 59 2.66 7.23 11.07
CA HIS A 59 3.72 6.28 11.38
C HIS A 59 3.57 4.99 10.56
N GLU A 60 2.39 4.39 10.52
CA GLU A 60 2.10 3.17 9.76
C GLU A 60 2.41 3.35 8.25
N ILE A 61 2.03 4.48 7.65
CA ILE A 61 2.35 4.78 6.25
C ILE A 61 3.87 4.93 6.05
N ARG A 62 4.56 5.63 6.93
CA ARG A 62 6.02 5.79 6.86
C ARG A 62 6.74 4.45 6.95
N GLU A 63 6.38 3.60 7.89
CA GLU A 63 6.92 2.23 8.01
C GLU A 63 6.74 1.43 6.72
N TYR A 64 5.56 1.53 6.10
CA TYR A 64 5.30 0.87 4.84
C TYR A 64 6.18 1.44 3.70
N VAL A 65 6.35 2.75 3.64
CA VAL A 65 7.24 3.43 2.68
C VAL A 65 8.70 2.99 2.87
N TYR A 66 9.19 2.91 4.11
CA TYR A 66 10.54 2.40 4.40
C TYR A 66 10.71 0.93 3.98
N THR A 67 9.69 0.11 4.15
CA THR A 67 9.71 -1.28 3.68
C THR A 67 9.87 -1.35 2.14
N ILE A 68 9.15 -0.50 1.41
CA ILE A 68 9.30 -0.37 -0.06
C ILE A 68 10.70 0.13 -0.41
N ALA A 69 11.19 1.16 0.24
CA ALA A 69 12.51 1.72 -0.02
C ALA A 69 13.63 0.70 0.21
N HIS A 70 13.53 -0.10 1.27
CA HIS A 70 14.48 -1.19 1.52
C HIS A 70 14.51 -2.21 0.37
N LYS A 71 13.35 -2.63 -0.15
CA LYS A 71 13.27 -3.53 -1.32
C LYS A 71 13.92 -2.91 -2.57
N LEU A 72 13.77 -1.61 -2.73
CA LEU A 72 14.31 -0.86 -3.86
C LEU A 72 15.79 -0.48 -3.69
N GLN A 73 16.41 -0.82 -2.57
CA GLN A 73 17.74 -0.35 -2.19
C GLN A 73 17.87 1.16 -2.34
N ALA A 74 16.85 1.88 -1.91
CA ALA A 74 16.60 3.28 -2.19
C ALA A 74 16.84 4.16 -0.97
N ALA A 75 17.22 5.41 -1.22
CA ALA A 75 17.24 6.46 -0.20
C ALA A 75 15.84 7.06 -0.03
N VAL A 76 15.47 7.40 1.22
CA VAL A 76 14.22 8.11 1.55
C VAL A 76 14.58 9.45 2.16
N PHE A 77 13.94 10.51 1.68
CA PHE A 77 14.05 11.83 2.26
C PHE A 77 12.72 12.58 2.19
N SER A 78 12.62 13.67 2.93
CA SER A 78 11.50 14.59 2.86
C SER A 78 11.97 16.00 3.09
N ASP A 79 11.40 16.96 2.36
CA ASP A 79 11.70 18.38 2.56
C ASP A 79 10.95 18.92 3.80
N ASP A 80 9.91 18.20 4.23
CA ASP A 80 9.08 18.43 5.42
C ASP A 80 8.44 17.09 5.82
N ILE A 81 7.32 17.11 6.54
CA ILE A 81 6.60 15.88 6.92
C ILE A 81 6.12 15.12 5.68
N VAL A 82 5.66 15.82 4.66
CA VAL A 82 5.23 15.31 3.35
C VAL A 82 5.52 16.36 2.27
N PRO A 83 5.83 15.98 1.03
CA PRO A 83 5.89 14.58 0.53
C PRO A 83 7.14 13.83 0.98
N LEU A 84 7.06 12.51 1.06
CA LEU A 84 8.21 11.62 1.14
C LEU A 84 8.72 11.33 -0.26
N PHE A 85 10.04 11.32 -0.42
CA PHE A 85 10.68 10.98 -1.69
C PHE A 85 11.50 9.71 -1.54
N ILE A 86 11.30 8.74 -2.42
CA ILE A 86 12.16 7.55 -2.57
C ILE A 86 13.00 7.76 -3.81
N VAL A 87 14.33 7.78 -3.66
CA VAL A 87 15.28 7.86 -4.78
C VAL A 87 15.84 6.50 -5.06
N THR A 88 15.69 6.05 -6.32
CA THR A 88 16.17 4.76 -6.77
C THR A 88 16.59 4.82 -8.24
N SER A 89 17.00 3.69 -8.81
CA SER A 89 17.28 3.60 -10.23
C SER A 89 16.01 3.28 -11.03
N LYS A 90 16.03 3.66 -12.31
CA LYS A 90 14.97 3.30 -13.26
C LYS A 90 14.79 1.79 -13.39
N ASN A 91 15.88 1.03 -13.24
CA ASN A 91 15.85 -0.42 -13.27
C ASN A 91 15.05 -0.99 -12.07
N MET A 92 15.35 -0.53 -10.85
CA MET A 92 14.63 -0.94 -9.63
C MET A 92 13.18 -0.49 -9.66
N LEU A 93 12.89 0.73 -10.16
CA LEU A 93 11.54 1.19 -10.36
C LEU A 93 10.74 0.22 -11.23
N ASN A 94 11.26 -0.12 -12.43
CA ASN A 94 10.52 -0.94 -13.40
C ASN A 94 10.42 -2.41 -12.98
N ASN A 95 11.53 -3.01 -12.56
CA ASN A 95 11.61 -4.46 -12.31
C ASN A 95 11.14 -4.88 -10.92
N VAL A 96 11.14 -3.95 -9.95
CA VAL A 96 10.68 -4.23 -8.58
C VAL A 96 9.38 -3.49 -8.31
N PHE A 97 9.38 -2.17 -8.25
CA PHE A 97 8.25 -1.38 -7.79
C PHE A 97 7.00 -1.52 -8.68
N LEU A 98 7.15 -1.32 -10.00
CA LEU A 98 6.04 -1.40 -10.94
C LEU A 98 5.66 -2.86 -11.23
N LYS A 99 6.65 -3.73 -11.47
CA LYS A 99 6.39 -5.14 -11.81
C LYS A 99 5.76 -5.91 -10.65
N GLN A 100 6.16 -5.64 -9.41
CA GLN A 100 5.57 -6.24 -8.22
C GLN A 100 4.30 -5.52 -7.74
N GLN A 101 3.87 -4.49 -8.47
CA GLN A 101 2.67 -3.68 -8.18
C GLN A 101 2.71 -3.00 -6.78
N ASP A 102 3.90 -2.68 -6.26
CA ASP A 102 4.03 -2.06 -4.94
C ASP A 102 3.41 -0.65 -4.91
N HIS A 103 3.35 0.06 -6.04
CA HIS A 103 2.60 1.32 -6.19
C HIS A 103 1.09 1.14 -5.95
N ILE A 104 0.51 0.05 -6.46
CA ILE A 104 -0.90 -0.28 -6.24
C ILE A 104 -1.14 -0.66 -4.78
N LYS A 105 -0.28 -1.52 -4.22
CA LYS A 105 -0.37 -1.94 -2.81
C LYS A 105 -0.29 -0.77 -1.84
N LEU A 106 0.59 0.22 -2.12
CA LEU A 106 0.71 1.42 -1.29
C LEU A 106 -0.57 2.27 -1.32
N LEU A 107 -1.18 2.44 -2.51
CA LEU A 107 -2.45 3.16 -2.63
C LEU A 107 -3.59 2.41 -1.93
N GLN A 108 -3.64 1.09 -2.04
CA GLN A 108 -4.61 0.24 -1.35
C GLN A 108 -4.43 0.27 0.17
N PHE A 109 -3.18 0.24 0.65
CA PHE A 109 -2.88 0.38 2.06
C PHE A 109 -3.43 1.70 2.62
N GLY A 110 -3.25 2.81 1.90
CA GLY A 110 -3.86 4.09 2.27
C GLY A 110 -5.40 4.04 2.31
N GLN A 111 -6.04 3.30 1.39
CA GLN A 111 -7.50 3.11 1.40
C GLN A 111 -7.98 2.25 2.57
N GLN A 112 -7.24 1.18 2.91
CA GLN A 112 -7.57 0.30 4.06
C GLN A 112 -7.56 1.06 5.40
N LEU A 113 -6.71 2.08 5.52
CA LEU A 113 -6.72 2.97 6.68
C LEU A 113 -7.97 3.86 6.74
N GLN A 114 -8.84 3.84 5.71
CA GLN A 114 -10.15 4.51 5.56
C GLN A 114 -10.15 6.04 5.76
N ARG A 115 -9.03 6.63 6.17
CA ARG A 115 -8.89 8.04 6.56
C ARG A 115 -7.71 8.74 5.92
N PHE A 116 -7.00 8.06 5.02
CA PHE A 116 -5.89 8.66 4.30
C PHE A 116 -6.09 8.57 2.80
N ARG A 117 -5.90 9.70 2.16
CA ARG A 117 -5.72 9.75 0.71
C ARG A 117 -4.22 9.74 0.41
N VAL A 118 -3.75 8.67 -0.20
CA VAL A 118 -2.37 8.57 -0.69
C VAL A 118 -2.35 8.95 -2.16
N CYS A 119 -1.40 9.79 -2.56
CA CYS A 119 -1.12 10.17 -3.94
C CYS A 119 0.35 9.89 -4.26
N LEU A 120 0.62 9.43 -5.48
CA LEU A 120 1.95 9.08 -5.96
C LEU A 120 2.31 9.90 -7.20
N GLY A 121 3.53 10.44 -7.20
CA GLY A 121 4.15 11.02 -8.39
C GLY A 121 5.46 10.30 -8.68
N ILE A 122 5.62 9.72 -9.86
CA ILE A 122 6.83 9.03 -10.27
C ILE A 122 7.53 9.88 -11.33
N GLY A 123 8.77 10.24 -11.08
CA GLY A 123 9.59 11.03 -12.00
C GLY A 123 10.81 10.25 -12.46
N LEU A 124 11.11 10.32 -13.75
CA LEU A 124 12.32 9.79 -14.37
C LEU A 124 13.19 10.93 -14.85
N GLY A 125 14.51 10.81 -14.74
CA GLY A 125 15.43 11.85 -15.19
C GLY A 125 16.85 11.33 -15.35
N ASN A 126 17.68 12.12 -16.03
CA ASN A 126 19.10 11.86 -16.19
C ASN A 126 19.91 12.34 -14.98
N SER A 127 19.29 13.11 -14.11
CA SER A 127 19.82 13.53 -12.81
C SER A 127 18.75 13.35 -11.74
N MET A 128 19.18 13.26 -10.47
CA MET A 128 18.28 13.19 -9.33
C MET A 128 17.37 14.43 -9.25
N LEU A 129 17.92 15.63 -9.53
CA LEU A 129 17.16 16.86 -9.50
C LEU A 129 16.05 16.89 -10.56
N GLU A 130 16.35 16.43 -11.77
CA GLU A 130 15.38 16.29 -12.84
C GLU A 130 14.30 15.26 -12.50
N ALA A 131 14.68 14.08 -12.01
CA ALA A 131 13.75 13.06 -11.59
C ALA A 131 12.85 13.55 -10.42
N LYS A 132 13.40 14.30 -9.46
CA LYS A 132 12.61 14.94 -8.37
C LYS A 132 11.63 15.95 -8.92
N ALA A 133 12.04 16.82 -9.85
CA ALA A 133 11.15 17.81 -10.47
C ALA A 133 9.99 17.11 -11.22
N HIS A 134 10.29 16.08 -11.99
CA HIS A 134 9.28 15.29 -12.68
C HIS A 134 8.33 14.56 -11.70
N SER A 135 8.84 14.00 -10.60
CA SER A 135 8.01 13.34 -9.60
C SER A 135 7.06 14.32 -8.90
N THR A 136 7.52 15.53 -8.62
CA THR A 136 6.68 16.59 -8.04
C THR A 136 5.59 17.04 -9.02
N MET A 137 5.92 17.16 -10.29
CA MET A 137 4.96 17.51 -11.34
C MET A 137 3.89 16.40 -11.47
N ALA A 138 4.29 15.14 -11.53
CA ALA A 138 3.39 13.98 -11.56
C ALA A 138 2.50 13.93 -10.31
N LEU A 139 3.05 14.22 -9.13
CA LEU A 139 2.29 14.28 -7.88
C LEU A 139 1.23 15.39 -7.91
N ASN A 140 1.55 16.55 -8.49
CA ASN A 140 0.59 17.66 -8.66
C ASN A 140 -0.59 17.27 -9.58
N HIS A 141 -0.37 16.41 -10.58
CA HIS A 141 -1.45 15.84 -11.36
C HIS A 141 -2.32 14.89 -10.53
N ALA A 142 -1.70 14.02 -9.72
CA ALA A 142 -2.43 13.11 -8.84
C ALA A 142 -3.28 13.84 -7.78
N PHE A 143 -2.90 15.05 -7.38
CA PHE A 143 -3.72 15.87 -6.47
C PHE A 143 -4.98 16.43 -7.12
N LYS A 144 -4.88 16.82 -8.38
CA LYS A 144 -5.98 17.44 -9.11
C LYS A 144 -7.01 16.41 -9.59
N ASP A 145 -6.60 15.17 -9.73
CA ASP A 145 -7.44 14.10 -10.23
C ASP A 145 -8.07 13.33 -9.04
N ILE A 146 -9.39 13.14 -9.11
CA ILE A 146 -10.14 12.40 -8.09
C ILE A 146 -10.01 10.90 -8.33
N ASP A 147 -9.94 10.50 -9.61
CA ASP A 147 -9.99 9.11 -10.03
C ASP A 147 -8.61 8.47 -10.18
N VAL A 148 -7.60 9.28 -10.56
CA VAL A 148 -6.23 8.79 -10.74
C VAL A 148 -5.33 9.32 -9.62
N ARG A 149 -4.78 8.41 -8.83
CA ARG A 149 -3.96 8.74 -7.66
C ARG A 149 -2.47 8.54 -7.86
N ALA A 150 -2.06 8.06 -9.02
CA ALA A 150 -0.65 7.88 -9.36
C ALA A 150 -0.38 8.29 -10.80
N TYR A 151 0.67 9.08 -10.99
CA TYR A 151 1.12 9.57 -12.29
C TYR A 151 2.61 9.33 -12.48
N ILE A 152 3.03 9.15 -13.74
CA ILE A 152 4.43 9.05 -14.15
C ILE A 152 4.76 10.18 -15.12
N ALA A 153 5.85 10.88 -14.86
CA ALA A 153 6.44 11.86 -15.77
C ALA A 153 7.86 11.41 -16.20
N LYS A 154 8.12 11.48 -17.51
CA LYS A 154 9.40 11.04 -18.11
C LYS A 154 10.24 12.19 -18.66
N ASP A 155 9.57 13.28 -19.05
CA ASP A 155 10.16 14.47 -19.64
C ASP A 155 9.40 15.73 -19.18
N SER A 156 9.77 16.91 -19.68
CA SER A 156 9.06 18.17 -19.40
C SER A 156 7.57 18.10 -19.68
N SER A 157 6.81 18.80 -18.89
CA SER A 157 5.36 19.06 -18.75
C SER A 157 4.30 18.34 -19.62
N GLU A 158 4.62 17.82 -20.80
CA GLU A 158 3.64 17.26 -21.73
C GLU A 158 3.48 15.72 -21.65
N ASN A 159 4.41 15.02 -21.00
CA ASN A 159 4.44 13.55 -20.93
C ASN A 159 4.11 12.99 -19.54
N VAL A 160 3.07 13.53 -18.91
CA VAL A 160 2.56 12.98 -17.64
C VAL A 160 1.45 11.99 -17.95
N ALA A 161 1.65 10.73 -17.58
CA ALA A 161 0.70 9.66 -17.84
C ALA A 161 0.16 9.07 -16.53
N PRO A 162 -1.13 8.66 -16.48
CA PRO A 162 -1.66 7.92 -15.35
C PRO A 162 -0.89 6.61 -15.14
N ALA A 163 -0.47 6.34 -13.92
CA ALA A 163 0.15 5.08 -13.54
C ALA A 163 -0.88 4.08 -13.01
N VAL A 164 -1.92 4.58 -12.34
CA VAL A 164 -2.99 3.77 -11.75
C VAL A 164 -4.30 4.55 -11.81
N THR A 165 -5.35 3.95 -12.36
CA THR A 165 -6.72 4.47 -12.33
C THR A 165 -7.49 3.91 -11.15
N THR A 166 -8.53 4.61 -10.67
CA THR A 166 -9.43 4.13 -9.61
C THR A 166 -10.03 2.77 -9.98
N GLU A 167 -10.40 2.60 -11.25
CA GLU A 167 -10.94 1.33 -11.75
C GLU A 167 -9.95 0.16 -11.59
N LEU A 168 -8.65 0.43 -11.71
CA LEU A 168 -7.60 -0.57 -11.46
C LEU A 168 -7.45 -0.85 -9.96
N LEU A 169 -7.58 0.17 -9.12
CA LEU A 169 -7.54 0.03 -7.66
C LEU A 169 -8.72 -0.78 -7.14
N GLU A 170 -9.91 -0.58 -7.66
CA GLU A 170 -11.10 -1.31 -7.26
C GLU A 170 -11.07 -2.78 -7.69
N LYS A 171 -10.51 -3.06 -8.89
CA LYS A 171 -10.43 -4.42 -9.43
C LYS A 171 -9.24 -5.23 -8.90
N THR A 172 -8.19 -4.57 -8.44
CA THR A 172 -6.89 -5.21 -8.15
C THR A 172 -6.86 -6.05 -6.89
N PRO A 173 -7.48 -5.68 -5.72
CA PRO A 173 -7.39 -6.49 -4.51
C PRO A 173 -7.91 -7.91 -4.72
N LEU A 174 -9.13 -8.04 -5.20
CA LEU A 174 -9.77 -9.34 -5.43
C LEU A 174 -9.10 -10.14 -6.56
N LYS A 175 -8.61 -9.50 -7.61
CA LYS A 175 -7.96 -10.18 -8.72
C LYS A 175 -6.57 -10.69 -8.34
N VAL A 176 -5.76 -9.87 -7.71
CA VAL A 176 -4.42 -10.27 -7.21
C VAL A 176 -4.55 -11.35 -6.15
N MET A 177 -5.51 -11.22 -5.23
CA MET A 177 -5.80 -12.24 -4.24
C MET A 177 -6.30 -13.53 -4.87
N ALA A 178 -7.16 -13.43 -5.91
CA ALA A 178 -7.64 -14.59 -6.66
C ALA A 178 -6.48 -15.35 -7.32
N GLU A 179 -5.58 -14.66 -7.97
CA GLU A 179 -4.38 -15.23 -8.60
C GLU A 179 -3.44 -15.87 -7.57
N HIS A 180 -3.15 -15.18 -6.44
CA HIS A 180 -2.30 -15.72 -5.37
C HIS A 180 -2.88 -16.96 -4.70
N CYS A 181 -4.19 -16.98 -4.46
CA CYS A 181 -4.87 -18.10 -3.80
C CYS A 181 -5.31 -19.20 -4.78
N GLY A 182 -5.16 -18.98 -6.11
CA GLY A 182 -5.64 -19.88 -7.14
C GLY A 182 -7.16 -20.04 -7.13
N PHE A 183 -7.88 -18.93 -6.91
CA PHE A 183 -9.34 -18.85 -6.99
C PHE A 183 -9.78 -17.97 -8.15
N THR A 184 -11.06 -18.07 -8.52
CA THR A 184 -11.68 -17.12 -9.43
C THR A 184 -12.09 -15.86 -8.65
N VAL A 185 -12.06 -14.69 -9.32
CA VAL A 185 -12.57 -13.43 -8.76
C VAL A 185 -14.01 -13.59 -8.27
N ALA A 186 -14.85 -14.33 -9.03
CA ALA A 186 -16.23 -14.62 -8.64
C ALA A 186 -16.35 -15.36 -7.29
N THR A 187 -15.39 -16.23 -6.97
CA THR A 187 -15.37 -16.94 -5.67
C THR A 187 -15.07 -15.99 -4.52
N LEU A 188 -14.11 -15.07 -4.71
CA LEU A 188 -13.78 -14.07 -3.68
C LEU A 188 -14.86 -13.00 -3.55
N GLN A 189 -15.53 -12.60 -4.63
CA GLN A 189 -16.70 -11.73 -4.57
C GLN A 189 -17.85 -12.34 -3.77
N LYS A 190 -18.14 -13.64 -4.00
CA LYS A 190 -19.13 -14.35 -3.19
C LYS A 190 -18.76 -14.38 -1.71
N LEU A 191 -17.49 -14.56 -1.39
CA LEU A 191 -17.00 -14.53 -0.02
C LEU A 191 -17.17 -13.14 0.61
N ASN A 192 -16.78 -12.08 -0.13
CA ASN A 192 -16.95 -10.72 0.34
C ASN A 192 -18.43 -10.37 0.61
N ASN A 193 -19.31 -10.69 -0.31
CA ASN A 193 -20.76 -10.49 -0.15
C ASN A 193 -21.33 -11.30 1.04
N ALA A 194 -20.79 -12.49 1.30
CA ALA A 194 -21.18 -13.28 2.47
C ALA A 194 -20.69 -12.63 3.77
N LEU A 195 -19.46 -12.08 3.79
CA LEU A 195 -18.92 -11.35 4.94
C LEU A 195 -19.72 -10.08 5.28
N GLU A 196 -20.20 -9.36 4.29
CA GLU A 196 -21.07 -8.19 4.49
C GLU A 196 -22.37 -8.55 5.22
N LYS A 197 -22.89 -9.77 4.97
CA LYS A 197 -24.13 -10.26 5.59
C LYS A 197 -23.90 -10.92 6.94
N THR A 198 -22.88 -11.76 7.07
CA THR A 198 -22.58 -12.50 8.32
C THR A 198 -21.87 -11.64 9.37
N GLY A 199 -21.22 -10.55 8.92
CA GLY A 199 -20.31 -9.77 9.74
C GLY A 199 -18.90 -10.38 9.81
N ASN A 200 -17.98 -9.64 10.41
CA ASN A 200 -16.59 -10.04 10.59
C ASN A 200 -16.14 -9.65 12.03
N PRO A 201 -15.91 -10.58 12.93
CA PRO A 201 -15.58 -12.00 12.71
C PRO A 201 -16.79 -12.95 12.48
N THR A 202 -16.54 -14.07 11.80
CA THR A 202 -17.55 -15.04 11.37
C THR A 202 -17.06 -16.50 11.51
N THR A 203 -17.91 -17.49 11.22
CA THR A 203 -17.56 -18.92 11.22
C THR A 203 -17.66 -19.51 9.82
N ALA A 204 -17.01 -20.65 9.61
CA ALA A 204 -17.07 -21.36 8.33
C ALA A 204 -18.49 -21.84 8.00
N GLU A 205 -19.28 -22.17 9.01
CA GLU A 205 -20.68 -22.58 8.88
C GLU A 205 -21.55 -21.43 8.35
N GLN A 206 -21.44 -20.24 8.96
CA GLN A 206 -22.17 -19.04 8.54
C GLN A 206 -21.82 -18.65 7.10
N LEU A 207 -20.54 -18.69 6.75
CA LEU A 207 -20.11 -18.44 5.38
C LEU A 207 -20.61 -19.48 4.39
N ALA A 208 -20.65 -20.76 4.78
CA ALA A 208 -21.14 -21.83 3.92
C ALA A 208 -22.63 -21.63 3.58
N GLU A 209 -23.42 -21.21 4.55
CA GLU A 209 -24.84 -20.91 4.39
C GLU A 209 -25.05 -19.73 3.43
N GLU A 210 -24.39 -18.58 3.67
CA GLU A 210 -24.53 -17.38 2.85
C GLU A 210 -23.96 -17.55 1.43
N MET A 211 -22.87 -18.29 1.28
CA MET A 211 -22.29 -18.57 -0.03
C MET A 211 -23.04 -19.65 -0.81
N HIS A 212 -24.01 -20.32 -0.20
CA HIS A 212 -24.70 -21.52 -0.75
C HIS A 212 -23.68 -22.58 -1.22
N MET A 213 -22.68 -22.86 -0.38
CA MET A 213 -21.61 -23.82 -0.63
C MET A 213 -21.54 -24.85 0.49
N ASN A 214 -20.98 -26.02 0.19
CA ASN A 214 -20.71 -26.97 1.27
C ASN A 214 -19.53 -26.50 2.14
N ILE A 215 -19.58 -26.82 3.42
CA ILE A 215 -18.59 -26.40 4.43
C ILE A 215 -17.15 -26.85 4.09
N ARG A 216 -16.98 -27.97 3.37
CA ARG A 216 -15.66 -28.45 2.95
C ARG A 216 -15.03 -27.50 1.92
N SER A 217 -15.84 -27.00 0.98
CA SER A 217 -15.38 -26.02 -0.02
C SER A 217 -15.01 -24.69 0.62
N VAL A 218 -15.83 -24.22 1.58
CA VAL A 218 -15.52 -22.99 2.33
C VAL A 218 -14.26 -23.17 3.16
N ASN A 219 -14.09 -24.27 3.88
CA ASN A 219 -12.86 -24.53 4.63
C ASN A 219 -11.62 -24.58 3.73
N ARG A 220 -11.72 -25.09 2.49
CA ARG A 220 -10.60 -25.04 1.53
C ARG A 220 -10.26 -23.64 1.10
N ILE A 221 -11.27 -22.77 0.92
CA ILE A 221 -11.05 -21.35 0.62
C ILE A 221 -10.37 -20.68 1.81
N LEU A 222 -10.91 -20.87 3.01
CA LEU A 222 -10.37 -20.27 4.24
C LEU A 222 -8.93 -20.72 4.53
N SER A 223 -8.61 -22.02 4.33
CA SER A 223 -7.25 -22.53 4.50
C SER A 223 -6.25 -21.82 3.58
N LYS A 224 -6.59 -21.67 2.30
CA LYS A 224 -5.71 -20.98 1.34
C LYS A 224 -5.56 -19.47 1.64
N LEU A 225 -6.60 -18.84 2.16
CA LEU A 225 -6.55 -17.45 2.62
C LEU A 225 -5.74 -17.32 3.93
N GLU A 226 -5.79 -18.34 4.80
CA GLU A 226 -4.97 -18.44 6.00
C GLU A 226 -3.47 -18.57 5.64
N ASP A 227 -3.13 -19.37 4.62
CA ASP A 227 -1.77 -19.57 4.10
C ASP A 227 -1.14 -18.25 3.58
N VAL A 228 -1.96 -17.33 3.06
CA VAL A 228 -1.52 -16.00 2.58
C VAL A 228 -1.72 -14.89 3.62
N GLY A 229 -2.12 -15.23 4.86
CA GLY A 229 -2.25 -14.29 5.96
C GLY A 229 -3.53 -13.43 5.95
N CYS A 230 -4.50 -13.77 5.10
CA CYS A 230 -5.77 -13.03 4.99
C CYS A 230 -6.85 -13.53 5.96
N VAL A 231 -6.59 -14.59 6.74
CA VAL A 231 -7.52 -15.14 7.74
C VAL A 231 -6.80 -15.36 9.05
N ASN A 232 -7.39 -14.85 10.13
CA ASN A 232 -6.90 -15.03 11.49
C ASN A 232 -7.96 -15.70 12.37
N VAL A 233 -7.56 -16.73 13.13
CA VAL A 233 -8.44 -17.35 14.13
C VAL A 233 -8.45 -16.48 15.39
N VAL A 234 -9.58 -15.82 15.64
CA VAL A 234 -9.71 -14.88 16.79
C VAL A 234 -10.31 -15.55 18.02
N ALA A 235 -11.09 -16.62 17.86
CA ALA A 235 -11.64 -17.38 18.97
C ALA A 235 -11.94 -18.84 18.56
N LYS A 236 -12.14 -19.71 19.56
CA LYS A 236 -12.66 -21.07 19.40
C LYS A 236 -13.88 -21.23 20.29
N GLN A 237 -15.03 -21.53 19.70
CA GLN A 237 -16.27 -21.78 20.44
C GLN A 237 -16.50 -23.28 20.53
N GLY A 238 -16.55 -23.80 21.75
CA GLY A 238 -16.87 -25.22 22.02
C GLY A 238 -18.33 -25.36 22.49
N HIS A 239 -19.13 -26.11 21.77
CA HIS A 239 -20.44 -26.53 22.21
C HIS A 239 -20.46 -28.06 22.34
N GLY A 240 -20.19 -28.57 23.57
CA GLY A 240 -20.35 -29.99 23.88
C GLY A 240 -19.26 -30.93 23.32
N ARG A 241 -19.60 -32.22 23.12
CA ARG A 241 -18.71 -33.25 22.58
C ARG A 241 -18.52 -33.09 21.07
N GLY A 242 -17.55 -32.26 20.64
CA GLY A 242 -17.24 -32.06 19.22
C GLY A 242 -15.98 -31.22 19.05
N ARG A 243 -15.49 -31.09 17.80
CA ARG A 243 -14.36 -30.22 17.49
C ARG A 243 -14.81 -28.75 17.63
N PRO A 244 -14.10 -27.89 18.37
CA PRO A 244 -14.47 -26.49 18.53
C PRO A 244 -14.59 -25.77 17.19
N THR A 245 -15.66 -24.99 17.00
CA THR A 245 -15.84 -24.13 15.85
C THR A 245 -14.88 -22.93 15.94
N ARG A 246 -14.15 -22.66 14.87
CA ARG A 246 -13.23 -21.53 14.78
C ARG A 246 -13.99 -20.26 14.39
N VAL A 247 -13.80 -19.19 15.16
CA VAL A 247 -14.24 -17.84 14.80
C VAL A 247 -13.10 -17.16 14.09
N LEU A 248 -13.36 -16.66 12.88
CA LEU A 248 -12.36 -16.21 11.93
C LEU A 248 -12.56 -14.71 11.65
N LYS A 249 -11.48 -13.96 11.70
CA LYS A 249 -11.40 -12.60 11.15
C LYS A 249 -10.76 -12.67 9.77
N ILE A 250 -11.47 -12.19 8.75
CA ILE A 250 -11.07 -12.29 7.35
C ILE A 250 -10.79 -10.87 6.84
N ILE A 251 -9.65 -10.69 6.18
CA ILE A 251 -9.18 -9.42 5.63
C ILE A 251 -9.09 -9.61 4.11
N ILE A 252 -10.13 -9.13 3.40
CA ILE A 252 -10.22 -9.20 1.94
C ILE A 252 -10.42 -7.79 1.39
#